data_6861a178399ddff814845298e0c2e7a6
#
_entry.id   6861a178399ddff814845298e0c2e7a6
#
_cell.length_a   1.000
_cell.length_b   1.000
_cell.length_c   1.000
_cell.angle_alpha   90.00
_cell.angle_beta   90.00
_cell.angle_gamma   90.00
#
_symmetry.space_group_name_H-M   'P 1'
#
loop_
_entity.id
_entity.type
_entity.pdbx_description
1 polymer ?
#
loop_
_entity_poly.entity_id
_entity_poly.type
_entity_poly.pdbx_seq_one_letter_code
_entity_poly.pdbx_strand_id
1 'polypeptide(L)'
;MHPRLEHYISRALQHVDVISDERKRALLDVAAFIVAKRRSGDVAELTFICTHNSRRSQMGQLWAAAAAAHFGVDHVRAYSGGTEATSFNPRAVTAMEKAGFVIENPGGDNPRYRVSFDEGGPVIECFSKTFDDPFNPAHGFAAIMTCSDADEACPVVMGAALRAPIRYQDPKAADGTAQEAQAYDERCLQIATEMLYLFSRVT
;
A
#
# COMPACT_ATOMS: atom_id res chain seq x y z
N MET A 1 11.07 -10.56 10.37
CA MET A 1 9.92 -10.65 9.42
C MET A 1 9.45 -12.11 9.36
N HIS A 2 8.17 -12.38 9.09
CA HIS A 2 7.68 -13.77 8.96
C HIS A 2 8.38 -14.48 7.78
N PRO A 3 8.83 -15.75 7.94
CA PRO A 3 9.66 -16.44 6.92
C PRO A 3 8.99 -16.55 5.55
N ARG A 4 7.67 -16.74 5.51
CA ARG A 4 6.91 -16.81 4.26
C ARG A 4 6.90 -15.47 3.52
N LEU A 5 6.82 -14.36 4.26
CA LEU A 5 6.87 -13.03 3.68
C LEU A 5 8.27 -12.69 3.16
N GLU A 6 9.33 -13.09 3.87
CA GLU A 6 10.72 -12.94 3.40
C GLU A 6 10.95 -13.66 2.08
N HIS A 7 10.42 -14.89 1.95
CA HIS A 7 10.49 -15.63 0.69
C HIS A 7 9.73 -14.90 -0.43
N TYR A 8 8.54 -14.35 -0.13
CA TYR A 8 7.77 -13.57 -1.12
C TYR A 8 8.51 -12.29 -1.54
N ILE A 9 9.10 -11.57 -0.59
CA ILE A 9 9.93 -10.38 -0.86
C ILE A 9 11.11 -10.73 -1.76
N SER A 10 11.83 -11.82 -1.46
CA SER A 10 12.96 -12.28 -2.28
C SER A 10 12.54 -12.56 -3.73
N ARG A 11 11.36 -13.14 -3.93
CA ARG A 11 10.77 -13.34 -5.27
C ARG A 11 10.39 -12.02 -5.93
N ALA A 12 9.73 -11.10 -5.20
CA ALA A 12 9.29 -9.81 -5.73
C ALA A 12 10.48 -8.95 -6.18
N LEU A 13 11.61 -8.99 -5.47
CA LEU A 13 12.83 -8.28 -5.83
C LEU A 13 13.41 -8.73 -7.18
N GLN A 14 13.19 -9.98 -7.61
CA GLN A 14 13.60 -10.47 -8.93
C GLN A 14 12.80 -9.83 -10.08
N HIS A 15 11.66 -9.19 -9.79
CA HIS A 15 10.82 -8.53 -10.78
C HIS A 15 11.03 -7.01 -10.89
N VAL A 16 12.01 -6.44 -10.17
CA VAL A 16 12.25 -4.98 -10.17
C VAL A 16 12.61 -4.45 -11.58
N ASP A 17 13.25 -5.26 -12.39
CA ASP A 17 13.69 -4.87 -13.75
C ASP A 17 12.51 -4.70 -14.72
N VAL A 18 11.36 -5.31 -14.46
CA VAL A 18 10.16 -5.14 -15.31
C VAL A 18 9.40 -3.84 -15.06
N ILE A 19 9.75 -3.08 -14.02
CA ILE A 19 9.17 -1.76 -13.75
C ILE A 19 9.63 -0.79 -14.84
N SER A 20 8.69 -0.18 -15.56
CA SER A 20 9.01 0.79 -16.61
C SER A 20 9.71 2.03 -16.05
N ASP A 21 10.51 2.71 -16.86
CA ASP A 21 11.23 3.93 -16.44
C ASP A 21 10.26 5.06 -16.05
N GLU A 22 9.10 5.16 -16.68
CA GLU A 22 8.05 6.11 -16.30
C GLU A 22 7.54 5.79 -14.88
N ARG A 23 7.25 4.51 -14.60
CA ARG A 23 6.80 4.06 -13.27
C ARG A 23 7.89 4.26 -12.22
N LYS A 24 9.14 3.95 -12.56
CA LYS A 24 10.29 4.20 -11.66
C LYS A 24 10.39 5.66 -11.28
N ARG A 25 10.21 6.60 -12.22
CA ARG A 25 10.22 8.05 -11.92
C ARG A 25 9.14 8.44 -10.90
N ALA A 26 7.89 8.00 -11.10
CA ALA A 26 6.82 8.28 -10.14
C ALA A 26 7.10 7.72 -8.73
N LEU A 27 7.72 6.52 -8.65
CA LEU A 27 8.13 5.93 -7.38
C LEU A 27 9.29 6.70 -6.72
N LEU A 28 10.23 7.23 -7.52
CA LEU A 28 11.35 8.05 -7.04
C LEU A 28 10.90 9.38 -6.46
N ASP A 29 9.82 9.99 -6.97
CA ASP A 29 9.25 11.21 -6.38
C ASP A 29 8.77 10.95 -4.94
N VAL A 30 8.14 9.80 -4.68
CA VAL A 30 7.75 9.38 -3.32
C VAL A 30 8.97 9.07 -2.46
N ALA A 31 9.98 8.38 -3.01
CA ALA A 31 11.23 8.12 -2.29
C ALA A 31 11.93 9.42 -1.89
N ALA A 32 11.99 10.42 -2.78
CA ALA A 32 12.54 11.74 -2.49
C ALA A 32 11.78 12.46 -1.38
N PHE A 33 10.44 12.36 -1.36
CA PHE A 33 9.61 12.89 -0.28
C PHE A 33 9.97 12.24 1.08
N ILE A 34 10.10 10.92 1.13
CA ILE A 34 10.50 10.19 2.35
C ILE A 34 11.88 10.66 2.82
N VAL A 35 12.86 10.72 1.91
CA VAL A 35 14.22 11.20 2.24
C VAL A 35 14.20 12.62 2.79
N ALA A 36 13.42 13.53 2.19
CA ALA A 36 13.31 14.91 2.65
C ALA A 36 12.74 14.98 4.07
N LYS A 37 11.65 14.26 4.35
CA LYS A 37 11.04 14.19 5.68
C LYS A 37 12.01 13.64 6.73
N ARG A 38 12.68 12.53 6.44
CA ARG A 38 13.65 11.92 7.36
C ARG A 38 14.84 12.88 7.66
N ARG A 39 15.33 13.61 6.65
CA ARG A 39 16.41 14.60 6.83
C ARG A 39 16.03 15.76 7.72
N SER A 40 14.75 16.16 7.74
CA SER A 40 14.24 17.19 8.66
C SER A 40 13.88 16.64 10.04
N GLY A 41 14.04 15.34 10.28
CA GLY A 41 13.64 14.68 11.54
C GLY A 41 12.15 14.41 11.67
N ASP A 42 11.38 14.64 10.59
CA ASP A 42 9.94 14.42 10.54
C ASP A 42 9.61 12.96 10.17
N VAL A 43 8.38 12.57 10.49
CA VAL A 43 7.80 11.31 10.00
C VAL A 43 7.28 11.51 8.58
N ALA A 44 7.66 10.63 7.65
CA ALA A 44 7.08 10.56 6.33
C ALA A 44 5.77 9.76 6.39
N GLU A 45 4.65 10.43 6.21
CA GLU A 45 3.32 9.82 6.19
C GLU A 45 2.86 9.61 4.76
N LEU A 46 2.49 8.36 4.42
CA LEU A 46 2.08 7.93 3.09
C LEU A 46 0.63 7.47 3.14
N THR A 47 -0.28 8.11 2.43
CA THR A 47 -1.69 7.69 2.34
C THR A 47 -1.98 7.16 0.94
N PHE A 48 -2.22 5.86 0.84
CA PHE A 48 -2.62 5.21 -0.40
C PHE A 48 -4.12 5.37 -0.61
N ILE A 49 -4.53 5.93 -1.76
CA ILE A 49 -5.91 6.32 -2.03
C ILE A 49 -6.44 5.60 -3.28
N CYS A 50 -7.58 4.95 -3.15
CA CYS A 50 -8.38 4.43 -4.27
C CYS A 50 -9.85 4.81 -4.08
N THR A 51 -10.78 4.35 -4.91
CA THR A 51 -12.20 4.70 -4.77
C THR A 51 -12.77 4.19 -3.44
N HIS A 52 -12.73 2.87 -3.18
CA HIS A 52 -13.46 2.24 -2.07
C HIS A 52 -12.60 1.90 -0.84
N ASN A 53 -11.32 2.20 -0.83
CA ASN A 53 -10.38 1.72 0.20
C ASN A 53 -10.52 0.20 0.51
N SER A 54 -10.64 -0.58 -0.54
CA SER A 54 -11.04 -1.98 -0.45
C SER A 54 -9.96 -2.98 -0.90
N ARG A 55 -9.11 -2.60 -1.87
CA ARG A 55 -8.12 -3.49 -2.49
C ARG A 55 -6.75 -2.82 -2.60
N ARG A 56 -6.55 -2.02 -3.67
CA ARG A 56 -5.25 -1.45 -4.07
C ARG A 56 -4.60 -0.58 -3.00
N SER A 57 -5.38 0.29 -2.35
CA SER A 57 -4.88 1.15 -1.28
C SER A 57 -4.51 0.37 -0.02
N GLN A 58 -5.30 -0.66 0.36
CA GLN A 58 -4.97 -1.54 1.49
C GLN A 58 -3.68 -2.32 1.24
N MET A 59 -3.55 -2.93 0.05
CA MET A 59 -2.31 -3.62 -0.36
C MET A 59 -1.12 -2.65 -0.36
N GLY A 60 -1.30 -1.42 -0.88
CA GLY A 60 -0.26 -0.39 -0.91
C GLY A 60 0.24 -0.01 0.48
N GLN A 61 -0.67 0.24 1.41
CA GLN A 61 -0.35 0.52 2.82
C GLN A 61 0.51 -0.59 3.43
N LEU A 62 0.06 -1.84 3.31
CA LEU A 62 0.73 -3.00 3.93
C LEU A 62 2.09 -3.27 3.30
N TRP A 63 2.20 -3.20 1.97
CA TRP A 63 3.47 -3.40 1.29
C TRP A 63 4.46 -2.27 1.54
N ALA A 64 4.00 -1.02 1.67
CA ALA A 64 4.87 0.09 2.05
C ALA A 64 5.45 -0.10 3.46
N ALA A 65 4.62 -0.52 4.42
CA ALA A 65 5.08 -0.80 5.78
C ALA A 65 6.08 -1.98 5.83
N ALA A 66 5.80 -3.08 5.13
CA ALA A 66 6.68 -4.23 5.06
C ALA A 66 8.00 -3.91 4.34
N ALA A 67 7.97 -3.15 3.25
CA ALA A 67 9.16 -2.72 2.52
C ALA A 67 10.02 -1.75 3.36
N ALA A 68 9.42 -0.80 4.07
CA ALA A 68 10.14 0.06 5.00
C ALA A 68 10.89 -0.75 6.06
N ALA A 69 10.21 -1.73 6.68
CA ALA A 69 10.83 -2.62 7.66
C ALA A 69 11.94 -3.49 7.07
N HIS A 70 11.74 -4.03 5.86
CA HIS A 70 12.74 -4.86 5.15
C HIS A 70 14.05 -4.11 4.90
N PHE A 71 13.97 -2.84 4.51
CA PHE A 71 15.15 -2.00 4.26
C PHE A 71 15.64 -1.21 5.49
N GLY A 72 15.04 -1.42 6.66
CA GLY A 72 15.41 -0.68 7.88
C GLY A 72 15.14 0.83 7.80
N VAL A 73 14.14 1.23 7.01
CA VAL A 73 13.74 2.63 6.87
C VAL A 73 12.77 2.99 7.98
N ASP A 74 13.26 3.71 8.96
CA ASP A 74 12.49 4.26 10.07
C ASP A 74 11.79 5.59 9.72
N HIS A 75 11.02 6.13 10.67
CA HIS A 75 10.28 7.40 10.49
C HIS A 75 9.36 7.41 9.26
N VAL A 76 8.75 6.28 8.95
CA VAL A 76 7.72 6.15 7.90
C VAL A 76 6.46 5.54 8.50
N ARG A 77 5.30 6.10 8.14
CA ARG A 77 3.98 5.55 8.45
C ARG A 77 3.16 5.44 7.19
N ALA A 78 2.53 4.30 7.00
CA ALA A 78 1.67 4.04 5.84
C ALA A 78 0.20 3.93 6.26
N TYR A 79 -0.66 4.58 5.52
CA TYR A 79 -2.11 4.65 5.72
C TYR A 79 -2.82 4.31 4.41
N SER A 80 -4.12 4.06 4.50
CA SER A 80 -4.96 3.92 3.32
C SER A 80 -6.29 4.64 3.49
N GLY A 81 -6.89 5.04 2.38
CA GLY A 81 -8.19 5.66 2.33
C GLY A 81 -8.85 5.50 0.96
N GLY A 82 -10.11 5.88 0.89
CA GLY A 82 -10.88 5.93 -0.34
C GLY A 82 -11.56 7.27 -0.53
N THR A 83 -12.15 7.48 -1.70
CA THR A 83 -13.14 8.56 -1.88
C THR A 83 -14.46 8.20 -1.20
N GLU A 84 -14.67 6.91 -0.98
CA GLU A 84 -15.76 6.33 -0.20
C GLU A 84 -15.27 5.13 0.62
N ALA A 85 -16.01 4.74 1.66
CA ALA A 85 -15.70 3.62 2.52
C ALA A 85 -16.63 2.44 2.25
N THR A 86 -16.07 1.22 2.22
CA THR A 86 -16.82 -0.03 2.09
C THR A 86 -16.30 -1.07 3.11
N SER A 87 -15.44 -2.01 2.67
CA SER A 87 -14.71 -2.95 3.52
C SER A 87 -13.43 -3.41 2.84
N PHE A 88 -12.43 -3.86 3.61
CA PHE A 88 -11.26 -4.53 3.05
C PHE A 88 -11.70 -5.83 2.38
N ASN A 89 -11.52 -5.94 1.07
CA ASN A 89 -12.06 -7.04 0.27
C ASN A 89 -11.43 -8.39 0.65
N PRO A 90 -12.26 -9.44 0.92
CA PRO A 90 -11.74 -10.75 1.35
C PRO A 90 -10.75 -11.38 0.39
N ARG A 91 -10.89 -11.16 -0.94
CA ARG A 91 -9.96 -11.68 -1.95
C ARG A 91 -8.59 -10.98 -1.85
N ALA A 92 -8.60 -9.67 -1.56
CA ALA A 92 -7.38 -8.93 -1.31
C ALA A 92 -6.72 -9.38 -0.01
N VAL A 93 -7.50 -9.64 1.05
CA VAL A 93 -7.01 -10.25 2.30
C VAL A 93 -6.34 -11.59 2.00
N THR A 94 -7.01 -12.50 1.28
CA THR A 94 -6.46 -13.80 0.89
C THR A 94 -5.13 -13.68 0.12
N ALA A 95 -5.01 -12.71 -0.81
CA ALA A 95 -3.76 -12.49 -1.54
C ALA A 95 -2.63 -12.02 -0.62
N MET A 96 -2.93 -11.17 0.37
CA MET A 96 -1.96 -10.73 1.37
C MET A 96 -1.54 -11.87 2.31
N GLU A 97 -2.47 -12.73 2.75
CA GLU A 97 -2.17 -13.92 3.54
C GLU A 97 -1.30 -14.92 2.77
N LYS A 98 -1.57 -15.12 1.48
CA LYS A 98 -0.71 -15.93 0.60
C LYS A 98 0.70 -15.35 0.48
N ALA A 99 0.84 -14.03 0.48
CA ALA A 99 2.14 -13.36 0.47
C ALA A 99 2.90 -13.53 1.79
N GLY A 100 2.23 -13.88 2.88
CA GLY A 100 2.85 -14.17 4.18
C GLY A 100 2.55 -13.16 5.29
N PHE A 101 1.62 -12.24 5.07
CA PHE A 101 1.06 -11.44 6.16
C PHE A 101 0.18 -12.30 7.06
N VAL A 102 0.21 -12.04 8.35
CA VAL A 102 -0.72 -12.66 9.33
C VAL A 102 -1.85 -11.68 9.56
N ILE A 103 -3.08 -12.09 9.26
CA ILE A 103 -4.25 -11.22 9.27
C ILE A 103 -5.32 -11.81 10.17
N GLU A 104 -5.64 -11.10 11.26
CA GLU A 104 -6.73 -11.45 12.16
C GLU A 104 -7.99 -10.68 11.75
N ASN A 105 -9.08 -11.43 11.50
CA ASN A 105 -10.38 -10.87 11.15
C ASN A 105 -11.31 -10.89 12.38
N PRO A 106 -11.68 -9.74 12.96
CA PRO A 106 -12.60 -9.70 14.11
C PRO A 106 -14.07 -9.89 13.73
N GLY A 107 -14.41 -9.93 12.44
CA GLY A 107 -15.77 -10.00 11.94
C GLY A 107 -16.48 -8.65 11.84
N GLY A 108 -17.70 -8.66 11.30
CA GLY A 108 -18.52 -7.47 11.05
C GLY A 108 -18.51 -7.01 9.59
N ASP A 109 -19.27 -5.96 9.26
CA ASP A 109 -19.47 -5.47 7.89
C ASP A 109 -18.23 -4.72 7.35
N ASN A 110 -17.53 -3.99 8.20
CA ASN A 110 -16.26 -3.35 7.90
C ASN A 110 -15.25 -3.68 9.00
N PRO A 111 -14.69 -4.89 9.01
CA PRO A 111 -13.82 -5.35 10.08
C PRO A 111 -12.56 -4.49 10.21
N ARG A 112 -12.13 -4.26 11.44
CA ARG A 112 -10.83 -3.68 11.74
C ARG A 112 -9.80 -4.80 11.86
N TYR A 113 -9.31 -5.24 10.70
CA TYR A 113 -8.30 -6.29 10.62
C TYR A 113 -7.03 -5.89 11.36
N ARG A 114 -6.44 -6.84 12.06
CA ARG A 114 -5.13 -6.68 12.70
C ARG A 114 -4.09 -7.42 11.86
N VAL A 115 -3.20 -6.69 11.25
CA VAL A 115 -2.22 -7.24 10.31
C VAL A 115 -0.81 -7.13 10.88
N SER A 116 -0.09 -8.24 10.91
CA SER A 116 1.32 -8.29 11.24
C SER A 116 2.13 -8.89 10.09
N PHE A 117 3.39 -8.45 10.00
CA PHE A 117 4.37 -8.96 9.04
C PHE A 117 5.68 -9.39 9.72
N ASP A 118 5.73 -9.26 11.05
CA ASP A 118 6.89 -9.62 11.87
C ASP A 118 6.46 -10.11 13.25
N GLU A 119 7.18 -11.09 13.83
CA GLU A 119 6.96 -11.54 15.19
C GLU A 119 7.45 -10.47 16.18
N GLY A 120 6.53 -9.97 17.01
CA GLY A 120 6.82 -8.90 17.96
C GLY A 120 6.95 -7.51 17.35
N GLY A 121 6.72 -7.38 16.04
CA GLY A 121 6.66 -6.10 15.33
C GLY A 121 5.34 -5.37 15.53
N PRO A 122 5.18 -4.20 14.90
CA PRO A 122 3.96 -3.42 14.99
C PRO A 122 2.77 -4.15 14.32
N VAL A 123 1.61 -4.07 14.97
CA VAL A 123 0.34 -4.51 14.37
C VAL A 123 -0.30 -3.32 13.68
N ILE A 124 -0.63 -3.49 12.40
CA ILE A 124 -1.30 -2.48 11.59
C ILE A 124 -2.80 -2.76 11.61
N GLU A 125 -3.59 -1.75 11.99
CA GLU A 125 -5.04 -1.82 11.90
C GLU A 125 -5.49 -1.41 10.49
N CYS A 126 -6.18 -2.31 9.81
CA CYS A 126 -6.65 -2.14 8.43
C CYS A 126 -8.19 -2.25 8.38
N PHE A 127 -8.84 -1.17 7.97
CA PHE A 127 -10.29 -1.12 7.71
C PHE A 127 -10.57 -0.11 6.60
N SER A 128 -11.72 -0.22 5.95
CA SER A 128 -12.09 0.73 4.90
C SER A 128 -12.60 2.03 5.52
N LYS A 129 -12.05 3.15 5.03
CA LYS A 129 -12.36 4.51 5.48
C LYS A 129 -12.10 5.50 4.35
N THR A 130 -12.65 6.70 4.46
CA THR A 130 -12.30 7.79 3.55
C THR A 130 -10.86 8.26 3.81
N PHE A 131 -10.25 8.91 2.82
CA PHE A 131 -8.85 9.37 2.96
C PHE A 131 -8.70 10.49 3.98
N ASP A 132 -9.76 11.23 4.27
CA ASP A 132 -9.86 12.31 5.26
C ASP A 132 -10.39 11.84 6.63
N ASP A 133 -10.53 10.53 6.83
CA ASP A 133 -10.88 9.95 8.15
C ASP A 133 -9.86 10.39 9.20
N PRO A 134 -10.28 10.72 10.45
CA PRO A 134 -9.37 11.13 11.53
C PRO A 134 -8.27 10.11 11.88
N PHE A 135 -8.40 8.86 11.45
CA PHE A 135 -7.35 7.85 11.58
C PHE A 135 -6.16 8.11 10.65
N ASN A 136 -6.36 8.86 9.57
CA ASN A 136 -5.34 9.21 8.59
C ASN A 136 -4.72 10.59 8.90
N PRO A 137 -3.49 10.89 8.40
CA PRO A 137 -2.88 12.19 8.59
C PRO A 137 -3.68 13.28 7.86
N ALA A 138 -3.91 14.41 8.54
CA ALA A 138 -4.66 15.53 7.98
C ALA A 138 -3.78 16.47 7.11
N HIS A 139 -2.47 16.55 7.36
CA HIS A 139 -1.57 17.50 6.70
C HIS A 139 -0.17 16.94 6.50
N GLY A 140 0.51 17.40 5.44
CA GLY A 140 1.93 17.16 5.24
C GLY A 140 2.30 15.76 4.76
N PHE A 141 1.32 14.95 4.35
CA PHE A 141 1.50 13.58 3.88
C PHE A 141 1.68 13.49 2.36
N ALA A 142 2.14 12.34 1.87
CA ALA A 142 2.11 12.00 0.46
C ALA A 142 0.83 11.25 0.13
N ALA A 143 0.00 11.79 -0.76
CA ALA A 143 -1.18 11.15 -1.31
C ALA A 143 -0.79 10.31 -2.53
N ILE A 144 -0.86 8.98 -2.41
CA ILE A 144 -0.51 8.03 -3.47
C ILE A 144 -1.80 7.54 -4.12
N MET A 145 -2.09 8.05 -5.32
CA MET A 145 -3.32 7.73 -6.05
C MET A 145 -3.19 6.39 -6.74
N THR A 146 -3.88 5.36 -6.23
CA THR A 146 -3.72 3.97 -6.67
C THR A 146 -4.71 3.51 -7.73
N CYS A 147 -5.63 4.38 -8.17
CA CYS A 147 -6.54 4.11 -9.29
C CYS A 147 -6.83 5.39 -10.10
N SER A 148 -7.24 5.22 -11.36
CA SER A 148 -7.62 6.32 -12.26
C SER A 148 -8.81 7.10 -11.72
N ASP A 149 -9.85 6.41 -11.27
CA ASP A 149 -11.11 7.04 -10.84
C ASP A 149 -10.89 7.99 -9.65
N ALA A 150 -10.14 7.54 -8.61
CA ALA A 150 -9.79 8.40 -7.49
C ALA A 150 -8.81 9.53 -7.89
N ASP A 151 -7.91 9.25 -8.83
CA ASP A 151 -6.96 10.22 -9.34
C ASP A 151 -7.64 11.34 -10.14
N GLU A 152 -8.66 10.99 -10.93
CA GLU A 152 -9.47 11.96 -11.70
C GLU A 152 -10.48 12.70 -10.80
N ALA A 153 -11.13 12.00 -9.88
CA ALA A 153 -12.10 12.58 -8.96
C ALA A 153 -11.46 13.54 -7.93
N CYS A 154 -10.19 13.30 -7.57
CA CYS A 154 -9.45 14.10 -6.59
C CYS A 154 -8.20 14.74 -7.21
N PRO A 155 -8.33 15.73 -8.11
CA PRO A 155 -7.18 16.42 -8.69
C PRO A 155 -6.35 17.15 -7.62
N VAL A 156 -6.98 17.54 -6.52
CA VAL A 156 -6.34 18.10 -5.33
C VAL A 156 -6.77 17.28 -4.12
N VAL A 157 -5.78 16.78 -3.36
CA VAL A 157 -6.00 16.13 -2.06
C VAL A 157 -5.62 17.13 -0.99
N MET A 158 -6.61 17.63 -0.27
CA MET A 158 -6.40 18.67 0.75
C MET A 158 -5.44 18.16 1.85
N GLY A 159 -4.49 19.01 2.22
CA GLY A 159 -3.48 18.68 3.23
C GLY A 159 -2.28 17.88 2.71
N ALA A 160 -2.33 17.27 1.53
CA ALA A 160 -1.19 16.55 0.98
C ALA A 160 -0.04 17.49 0.59
N ALA A 161 1.18 17.15 0.98
CA ALA A 161 2.40 17.83 0.55
C ALA A 161 2.94 17.30 -0.78
N LEU A 162 2.61 16.06 -1.11
CA LEU A 162 2.90 15.42 -2.39
C LEU A 162 1.66 14.68 -2.88
N ARG A 163 1.37 14.74 -4.18
CA ARG A 163 0.39 13.89 -4.84
C ARG A 163 1.08 13.09 -5.95
N ALA A 164 1.08 11.77 -5.81
CA ALA A 164 1.78 10.85 -6.72
C ALA A 164 0.78 9.88 -7.38
N PRO A 165 0.58 9.93 -8.71
CA PRO A 165 -0.29 8.99 -9.43
C PRO A 165 0.43 7.66 -9.69
N ILE A 166 0.30 6.70 -8.77
CA ILE A 166 0.82 5.34 -8.89
C ILE A 166 -0.35 4.39 -9.08
N ARG A 167 -0.96 4.43 -10.27
CA ARG A 167 -2.20 3.74 -10.59
C ARG A 167 -1.98 2.25 -10.85
N TYR A 168 -2.92 1.42 -10.39
CA TYR A 168 -3.00 -0.01 -10.62
C TYR A 168 -4.34 -0.39 -11.23
N GLN A 169 -4.36 -1.37 -12.12
CA GLN A 169 -5.63 -1.98 -12.57
C GLN A 169 -6.35 -2.63 -11.39
N ASP A 170 -7.68 -2.49 -11.35
CA ASP A 170 -8.48 -3.15 -10.30
C ASP A 170 -8.59 -4.65 -10.60
N PRO A 171 -8.15 -5.53 -9.69
CA PRO A 171 -8.35 -6.97 -9.87
C PRO A 171 -9.83 -7.37 -9.84
N LYS A 172 -10.73 -6.47 -9.39
CA LYS A 172 -12.19 -6.68 -9.41
C LYS A 172 -12.73 -7.10 -10.78
N ALA A 173 -12.08 -6.67 -11.87
CA ALA A 173 -12.50 -7.05 -13.22
C ALA A 173 -12.50 -8.57 -13.45
N ALA A 174 -11.76 -9.33 -12.64
CA ALA A 174 -11.71 -10.79 -12.70
C ALA A 174 -12.63 -11.48 -11.68
N ASP A 175 -13.37 -10.75 -10.85
CA ASP A 175 -14.24 -11.31 -9.80
C ASP A 175 -15.26 -12.27 -10.42
N GLY A 176 -15.40 -13.47 -9.84
CA GLY A 176 -16.31 -14.52 -10.29
C GLY A 176 -15.84 -15.28 -11.54
N THR A 177 -14.63 -15.04 -12.04
CA THR A 177 -14.05 -15.77 -13.18
C THR A 177 -12.98 -16.77 -12.71
N ALA A 178 -12.56 -17.67 -13.61
CA ALA A 178 -11.46 -18.61 -13.33
C ALA A 178 -10.11 -17.90 -13.08
N GLN A 179 -9.95 -16.65 -13.50
CA GLN A 179 -8.75 -15.83 -13.35
C GLN A 179 -8.74 -15.00 -12.06
N GLU A 180 -9.80 -15.05 -11.24
CA GLU A 180 -9.96 -14.22 -10.04
C GLU A 180 -8.73 -14.29 -9.13
N ALA A 181 -8.37 -15.46 -8.66
CA ALA A 181 -7.24 -15.63 -7.73
C ALA A 181 -5.92 -15.13 -8.33
N GLN A 182 -5.68 -15.43 -9.62
CA GLN A 182 -4.49 -14.99 -10.34
C GLN A 182 -4.41 -13.45 -10.42
N ALA A 183 -5.51 -12.78 -10.75
CA ALA A 183 -5.54 -11.31 -10.87
C ALA A 183 -5.21 -10.61 -9.56
N TYR A 184 -5.67 -11.14 -8.42
CA TYR A 184 -5.33 -10.60 -7.10
C TYR A 184 -3.87 -10.90 -6.72
N ASP A 185 -3.38 -12.11 -7.00
CA ASP A 185 -1.99 -12.49 -6.73
C ASP A 185 -1.01 -11.67 -7.60
N GLU A 186 -1.31 -11.43 -8.88
CA GLU A 186 -0.52 -10.56 -9.77
C GLU A 186 -0.51 -9.11 -9.28
N ARG A 187 -1.64 -8.58 -8.84
CA ARG A 187 -1.71 -7.22 -8.33
C ARG A 187 -0.94 -7.07 -7.02
N CYS A 188 -1.03 -8.04 -6.13
CA CYS A 188 -0.26 -8.11 -4.91
C CYS A 188 1.24 -8.11 -5.21
N LEU A 189 1.69 -8.95 -6.14
CA LEU A 189 3.10 -9.03 -6.55
C LEU A 189 3.60 -7.72 -7.17
N GLN A 190 2.81 -7.09 -8.05
CA GLN A 190 3.17 -5.81 -8.65
C GLN A 190 3.36 -4.73 -7.59
N ILE A 191 2.40 -4.57 -6.68
CA ILE A 191 2.48 -3.56 -5.60
C ILE A 191 3.69 -3.85 -4.70
N ALA A 192 3.91 -5.13 -4.34
CA ALA A 192 5.08 -5.55 -3.57
C ALA A 192 6.39 -5.12 -4.24
N THR A 193 6.56 -5.47 -5.52
CA THR A 193 7.75 -5.17 -6.32
C THR A 193 8.03 -3.66 -6.37
N GLU A 194 6.99 -2.87 -6.60
CA GLU A 194 7.11 -1.41 -6.71
C GLU A 194 7.42 -0.76 -5.35
N MET A 195 6.82 -1.21 -4.25
CA MET A 195 7.14 -0.72 -2.91
C MET A 195 8.56 -1.11 -2.49
N LEU A 196 9.00 -2.32 -2.78
CA LEU A 196 10.38 -2.75 -2.53
C LEU A 196 11.37 -1.91 -3.35
N TYR A 197 11.10 -1.64 -4.64
CA TYR A 197 11.93 -0.73 -5.44
C TYR A 197 11.98 0.66 -4.81
N LEU A 198 10.83 1.25 -4.45
CA LEU A 198 10.74 2.57 -3.84
C LEU A 198 11.62 2.66 -2.59
N PHE A 199 11.45 1.74 -1.64
CA PHE A 199 12.17 1.78 -0.38
C PHE A 199 13.66 1.46 -0.50
N SER A 200 14.08 0.68 -1.50
CA SER A 200 15.50 0.50 -1.83
C SER A 200 16.20 1.80 -2.28
N ARG A 201 15.45 2.86 -2.58
CA ARG A 201 15.98 4.18 -3.00
C ARG A 201 15.96 5.21 -1.87
N VAL A 202 15.46 4.84 -0.71
CA VAL A 202 15.43 5.70 0.49
C VAL A 202 16.68 5.51 1.36
N THR A 203 17.35 4.36 1.23
CA THR A 203 18.57 3.99 1.98
C THR A 203 19.83 4.59 1.38
#